data_ea13ff43c8981bb49c662b1c45c769a6
#
_entry.id   ea13ff43c8981bb49c662b1c45c769a6
#
_cell.length_a   1.000
_cell.length_b   1.000
_cell.length_c   1.000
_cell.angle_alpha   90.00
_cell.angle_beta   90.00
_cell.angle_gamma   90.00
#
_symmetry.space_group_name_H-M   'P 1'
#
loop_
_entity.id
_entity.type
_entity.pdbx_description
1 polymer ?
#
loop_
_entity_poly.entity_id
_entity_poly.type
_entity_poly.pdbx_seq_one_letter_code
_entity_poly.pdbx_strand_id
1 'polypeptide(L)'
;MEQSDFRGGVAVVTGAGSGFGSAMAQRFARAGMSIAALDIDGARAEKTAESLRASGVKAISMPVDVANRASLEAAAATTDAAFGACTVLCANVGVQQFGAIDCLTEQDWRWVFDVNVMGVIYTVNAFLHLLRKTQGQRHIAITSSSAALTPGVRMGAYTTSKYAVTGYGETLRMELATEGIGVSIIFPAGMITRHLESSAAARPAELGKSECRREDIDVMMASRKMDSASHVATAEHATRNILADLAANQRYIITHGEYRDNLLANHADLMKAHDRAQTGLETHEQGRK
;
A
#
# COMPACT_ATOMS: atom_id res chain seq x y z
N MET A 1 -10.04 14.36 -21.65
CA MET A 1 -8.89 13.47 -21.35
C MET A 1 -8.01 14.22 -20.39
N GLU A 2 -7.92 13.77 -19.16
CA GLU A 2 -7.00 14.36 -18.20
C GLU A 2 -5.57 14.21 -18.74
N GLN A 3 -4.90 15.32 -18.93
CA GLN A 3 -3.51 15.38 -19.34
C GLN A 3 -2.69 15.02 -18.11
N SER A 4 -2.36 13.73 -17.92
CA SER A 4 -1.51 13.32 -16.81
C SER A 4 -0.05 13.52 -17.20
N ASP A 5 0.75 14.07 -16.29
CA ASP A 5 2.20 14.26 -16.48
C ASP A 5 2.96 12.93 -16.62
N PHE A 6 2.26 11.78 -16.43
CA PHE A 6 2.79 10.42 -16.55
C PHE A 6 2.54 9.75 -17.91
N ARG A 7 1.88 10.41 -18.88
CA ARG A 7 1.59 9.85 -20.20
C ARG A 7 2.86 9.36 -20.91
N GLY A 8 2.80 8.16 -21.47
CA GLY A 8 3.93 7.53 -22.14
C GLY A 8 4.95 6.89 -21.20
N GLY A 9 4.78 7.06 -19.88
CA GLY A 9 5.62 6.43 -18.88
C GLY A 9 5.27 4.97 -18.64
N VAL A 10 5.93 4.36 -17.65
CA VAL A 10 5.78 2.96 -17.23
C VAL A 10 5.29 2.91 -15.79
N ALA A 11 4.18 2.23 -15.54
CA ALA A 11 3.73 1.92 -14.19
C ALA A 11 4.03 0.45 -13.85
N VAL A 12 4.71 0.24 -12.73
CA VAL A 12 4.94 -1.07 -12.13
C VAL A 12 3.99 -1.22 -10.95
N VAL A 13 3.16 -2.26 -10.95
CA VAL A 13 2.14 -2.47 -9.92
C VAL A 13 2.28 -3.86 -9.32
N THR A 14 2.61 -3.95 -8.04
CA THR A 14 2.59 -5.21 -7.29
C THR A 14 1.17 -5.51 -6.78
N GLY A 15 0.77 -6.78 -6.79
CA GLY A 15 -0.61 -7.19 -6.50
C GLY A 15 -1.60 -6.77 -7.61
N ALA A 16 -1.13 -6.74 -8.86
CA ALA A 16 -1.93 -6.30 -10.01
C ALA A 16 -2.94 -7.34 -10.50
N GLY A 17 -2.94 -8.55 -9.97
CA GLY A 17 -3.84 -9.62 -10.37
C GLY A 17 -5.28 -9.44 -9.91
N SER A 18 -5.54 -8.55 -8.95
CA SER A 18 -6.90 -8.35 -8.43
C SER A 18 -7.08 -7.01 -7.72
N GLY A 19 -8.33 -6.70 -7.35
CA GLY A 19 -8.70 -5.63 -6.43
C GLY A 19 -8.09 -4.27 -6.75
N PHE A 20 -7.52 -3.62 -5.73
CA PHE A 20 -6.99 -2.27 -5.82
C PHE A 20 -5.81 -2.16 -6.80
N GLY A 21 -4.89 -3.15 -6.80
CA GLY A 21 -3.75 -3.17 -7.72
C GLY A 21 -4.17 -3.27 -9.19
N SER A 22 -5.11 -4.17 -9.51
CA SER A 22 -5.66 -4.28 -10.87
C SER A 22 -6.39 -2.99 -11.31
N ALA A 23 -7.14 -2.37 -10.39
CA ALA A 23 -7.81 -1.10 -10.68
C ALA A 23 -6.82 0.05 -10.93
N MET A 24 -5.71 0.12 -10.16
CA MET A 24 -4.63 1.06 -10.41
C MET A 24 -3.99 0.83 -11.78
N ALA A 25 -3.65 -0.42 -12.12
CA ALA A 25 -3.06 -0.77 -13.42
C ALA A 25 -3.96 -0.31 -14.57
N GLN A 26 -5.28 -0.54 -14.48
CA GLN A 26 -6.25 -0.07 -15.48
C GLN A 26 -6.30 1.47 -15.54
N ARG A 27 -6.24 2.16 -14.40
CA ARG A 27 -6.25 3.62 -14.35
C ARG A 27 -5.02 4.22 -15.05
N PHE A 28 -3.84 3.70 -14.78
CA PHE A 28 -2.59 4.12 -15.42
C PHE A 28 -2.59 3.80 -16.93
N ALA A 29 -3.10 2.64 -17.32
CA ALA A 29 -3.24 2.26 -18.72
C ALA A 29 -4.17 3.24 -19.50
N ARG A 30 -5.31 3.60 -18.93
CA ARG A 30 -6.24 4.63 -19.52
C ARG A 30 -5.57 6.01 -19.66
N ALA A 31 -4.58 6.32 -18.81
CA ALA A 31 -3.78 7.54 -18.91
C ALA A 31 -2.65 7.45 -19.95
N GLY A 32 -2.52 6.32 -20.65
CA GLY A 32 -1.53 6.12 -21.72
C GLY A 32 -0.16 5.65 -21.22
N MET A 33 -0.09 5.02 -20.06
CA MET A 33 1.12 4.39 -19.54
C MET A 33 1.23 2.93 -19.98
N SER A 34 2.46 2.43 -20.13
CA SER A 34 2.77 0.99 -20.22
C SER A 34 2.71 0.36 -18.81
N ILE A 35 2.36 -0.92 -18.71
CA ILE A 35 2.11 -1.57 -17.41
C ILE A 35 3.00 -2.82 -17.24
N ALA A 36 3.68 -2.91 -16.09
CA ALA A 36 4.24 -4.15 -15.56
C ALA A 36 3.33 -4.63 -14.41
N ALA A 37 2.57 -5.67 -14.65
CA ALA A 37 1.61 -6.25 -13.70
C ALA A 37 2.28 -7.41 -12.96
N LEU A 38 2.52 -7.23 -11.66
CA LEU A 38 3.20 -8.20 -10.80
C LEU A 38 2.21 -8.77 -9.78
N ASP A 39 2.14 -10.08 -9.67
CA ASP A 39 1.31 -10.75 -8.64
C ASP A 39 1.92 -12.11 -8.31
N ILE A 40 1.71 -12.62 -7.09
CA ILE A 40 2.13 -13.98 -6.72
C ILE A 40 1.37 -15.02 -7.55
N ASP A 41 0.11 -14.74 -7.90
CA ASP A 41 -0.69 -15.50 -8.85
C ASP A 41 -0.41 -15.00 -10.28
N GLY A 42 0.55 -15.63 -10.95
CA GLY A 42 0.95 -15.26 -12.31
C GLY A 42 -0.20 -15.33 -13.33
N ALA A 43 -1.17 -16.25 -13.14
CA ALA A 43 -2.31 -16.36 -14.04
C ALA A 43 -3.26 -15.14 -13.91
N ARG A 44 -3.43 -14.61 -12.70
CA ARG A 44 -4.20 -13.38 -12.48
C ARG A 44 -3.48 -12.15 -13.01
N ALA A 45 -2.15 -12.06 -12.78
CA ALA A 45 -1.34 -11.00 -13.37
C ALA A 45 -1.46 -10.99 -14.89
N GLU A 46 -1.37 -12.17 -15.52
CA GLU A 46 -1.50 -12.32 -16.98
C GLU A 46 -2.88 -11.92 -17.46
N LYS A 47 -3.95 -12.35 -16.80
CA LYS A 47 -5.32 -11.93 -17.14
C LYS A 47 -5.49 -10.41 -17.13
N THR A 48 -4.89 -9.72 -16.16
CA THR A 48 -4.87 -8.25 -16.13
C THR A 48 -4.10 -7.69 -17.32
N ALA A 49 -2.89 -8.19 -17.59
CA ALA A 49 -2.08 -7.73 -18.72
C ALA A 49 -2.73 -8.01 -20.09
N GLU A 50 -3.37 -9.17 -20.27
CA GLU A 50 -4.14 -9.52 -21.48
C GLU A 50 -5.26 -8.50 -21.75
N SER A 51 -6.04 -8.18 -20.71
CA SER A 51 -7.12 -7.19 -20.80
C SER A 51 -6.59 -5.80 -21.24
N LEU A 52 -5.41 -5.42 -20.70
CA LEU A 52 -4.76 -4.16 -21.06
C LEU A 52 -4.23 -4.17 -22.49
N ARG A 53 -3.59 -5.27 -22.92
CA ARG A 53 -3.11 -5.44 -24.31
C ARG A 53 -4.27 -5.43 -25.31
N ALA A 54 -5.41 -6.06 -24.98
CA ALA A 54 -6.61 -6.02 -25.80
C ALA A 54 -7.15 -4.59 -26.00
N SER A 55 -6.83 -3.67 -25.09
CA SER A 55 -7.16 -2.24 -25.18
C SER A 55 -6.03 -1.40 -25.85
N GLY A 56 -5.03 -2.06 -26.46
CA GLY A 56 -3.92 -1.40 -27.16
C GLY A 56 -2.78 -0.90 -26.25
N VAL A 57 -2.79 -1.25 -24.97
CA VAL A 57 -1.74 -0.85 -24.01
C VAL A 57 -0.58 -1.84 -24.04
N LYS A 58 0.66 -1.36 -24.00
CA LYS A 58 1.83 -2.23 -23.80
C LYS A 58 1.82 -2.72 -22.35
N ALA A 59 1.65 -4.02 -22.13
CA ALA A 59 1.63 -4.61 -20.80
C ALA A 59 2.35 -5.95 -20.74
N ILE A 60 3.13 -6.15 -19.70
CA ILE A 60 3.74 -7.44 -19.33
C ILE A 60 3.21 -7.89 -17.97
N SER A 61 3.27 -9.18 -17.70
CA SER A 61 2.94 -9.78 -16.42
C SER A 61 4.08 -10.64 -15.92
N MET A 62 4.22 -10.75 -14.60
CA MET A 62 5.21 -11.63 -13.98
C MET A 62 4.66 -12.23 -12.68
N PRO A 63 4.87 -13.53 -12.43
CA PRO A 63 4.68 -14.11 -11.11
C PRO A 63 5.76 -13.57 -10.17
N VAL A 64 5.35 -12.88 -9.10
CA VAL A 64 6.28 -12.24 -8.16
C VAL A 64 5.81 -12.43 -6.73
N ASP A 65 6.62 -13.10 -5.93
CA ASP A 65 6.50 -13.07 -4.47
C ASP A 65 7.28 -11.88 -3.93
N VAL A 66 6.60 -10.89 -3.37
CA VAL A 66 7.22 -9.68 -2.81
C VAL A 66 8.04 -9.95 -1.55
N ALA A 67 7.78 -11.04 -0.81
CA ALA A 67 8.59 -11.46 0.32
C ALA A 67 9.94 -12.05 -0.12
N ASN A 68 10.09 -12.37 -1.41
CA ASN A 68 11.33 -12.88 -1.99
C ASN A 68 12.07 -11.78 -2.77
N ARG A 69 13.16 -11.29 -2.20
CA ARG A 69 13.98 -10.23 -2.81
C ARG A 69 14.46 -10.57 -4.22
N ALA A 70 14.93 -11.80 -4.45
CA ALA A 70 15.42 -12.22 -5.78
C ALA A 70 14.31 -12.22 -6.85
N SER A 71 13.06 -12.56 -6.45
CA SER A 71 11.88 -12.47 -7.33
C SER A 71 11.64 -11.04 -7.82
N LEU A 72 11.77 -10.06 -6.93
CA LEU A 72 11.62 -8.63 -7.28
C LEU A 72 12.79 -8.10 -8.12
N GLU A 73 14.03 -8.51 -7.85
CA GLU A 73 15.20 -8.17 -8.66
C GLU A 73 15.06 -8.69 -10.09
N ALA A 74 14.59 -9.94 -10.26
CA ALA A 74 14.30 -10.51 -11.58
C ALA A 74 13.17 -9.76 -12.30
N ALA A 75 12.13 -9.35 -11.56
CA ALA A 75 11.04 -8.55 -12.13
C ALA A 75 11.50 -7.16 -12.57
N ALA A 76 12.39 -6.53 -11.81
CA ALA A 76 12.97 -5.24 -12.20
C ALA A 76 13.83 -5.36 -13.47
N ALA A 77 14.67 -6.40 -13.58
CA ALA A 77 15.44 -6.68 -14.78
C ALA A 77 14.54 -6.94 -16.01
N THR A 78 13.47 -7.71 -15.86
CA THR A 78 12.50 -7.97 -16.93
C THR A 78 11.77 -6.67 -17.35
N THR A 79 11.42 -5.82 -16.38
CA THR A 79 10.80 -4.52 -16.64
C THR A 79 11.76 -3.59 -17.38
N ASP A 80 13.04 -3.56 -17.00
CA ASP A 80 14.08 -2.79 -17.70
C ASP A 80 14.25 -3.27 -19.15
N ALA A 81 14.32 -4.57 -19.36
CA ALA A 81 14.44 -5.15 -20.70
C ALA A 81 13.23 -4.83 -21.59
N ALA A 82 12.02 -4.80 -21.03
CA ALA A 82 10.78 -4.56 -21.78
C ALA A 82 10.52 -3.08 -22.07
N PHE A 83 10.84 -2.20 -21.13
CA PHE A 83 10.42 -0.79 -21.17
C PHE A 83 11.56 0.21 -20.95
N GLY A 84 12.67 -0.20 -20.36
CA GLY A 84 13.82 0.67 -20.07
C GLY A 84 13.60 1.72 -18.98
N ALA A 85 12.45 1.71 -18.31
CA ALA A 85 12.02 2.76 -17.39
C ALA A 85 11.06 2.24 -16.31
N CYS A 86 10.95 3.01 -15.21
CA CYS A 86 9.85 2.97 -14.25
C CYS A 86 9.49 4.42 -13.89
N THR A 87 8.29 4.85 -14.24
CA THR A 87 7.80 6.21 -13.97
C THR A 87 6.99 6.25 -12.68
N VAL A 88 6.11 5.25 -12.48
CA VAL A 88 5.31 5.09 -11.28
C VAL A 88 5.51 3.69 -10.73
N LEU A 89 5.95 3.59 -9.48
CA LEU A 89 6.07 2.33 -8.75
C LEU A 89 4.96 2.24 -7.69
N CYS A 90 4.09 1.24 -7.80
CA CYS A 90 3.07 0.96 -6.80
C CYS A 90 3.47 -0.26 -5.96
N ALA A 91 4.02 -0.03 -4.78
CA ALA A 91 4.23 -1.05 -3.76
C ALA A 91 2.89 -1.29 -3.03
N ASN A 92 2.06 -2.20 -3.59
CA ASN A 92 0.66 -2.30 -3.22
C ASN A 92 0.29 -3.63 -2.54
N VAL A 93 1.09 -4.68 -2.65
CA VAL A 93 0.78 -5.98 -2.04
C VAL A 93 0.59 -5.85 -0.53
N GLY A 94 -0.39 -6.59 -0.03
CA GLY A 94 -0.58 -6.78 1.39
C GLY A 94 -1.49 -7.96 1.68
N VAL A 95 -1.24 -8.61 2.80
CA VAL A 95 -2.05 -9.72 3.32
C VAL A 95 -2.62 -9.34 4.69
N GLN A 96 -3.72 -9.99 5.06
CA GLN A 96 -4.39 -9.81 6.35
C GLN A 96 -4.42 -11.12 7.12
N GLN A 97 -4.12 -11.03 8.42
CA GLN A 97 -4.37 -12.07 9.40
C GLN A 97 -5.17 -11.45 10.54
N PHE A 98 -6.36 -11.97 10.78
CA PHE A 98 -7.22 -11.56 11.88
C PHE A 98 -7.11 -12.52 13.05
N GLY A 99 -7.39 -12.03 14.25
CA GLY A 99 -7.43 -12.79 15.48
C GLY A 99 -7.18 -11.89 16.69
N ALA A 100 -7.53 -12.38 17.86
CA ALA A 100 -7.13 -11.72 19.11
C ALA A 100 -5.60 -11.63 19.16
N ILE A 101 -5.08 -10.54 19.71
CA ILE A 101 -3.64 -10.23 19.67
C ILE A 101 -2.79 -11.31 20.38
N ASP A 102 -3.36 -11.94 21.40
CA ASP A 102 -2.78 -13.05 22.17
C ASP A 102 -2.97 -14.43 21.52
N CYS A 103 -3.78 -14.52 20.46
CA CYS A 103 -4.00 -15.76 19.69
C CYS A 103 -3.18 -15.81 18.40
N LEU A 104 -2.64 -14.68 17.94
CA LEU A 104 -1.77 -14.66 16.76
C LEU A 104 -0.42 -15.28 17.08
N THR A 105 -0.02 -16.27 16.29
CA THR A 105 1.27 -16.94 16.43
C THR A 105 2.43 -16.07 15.97
N GLU A 106 3.65 -16.37 16.38
CA GLU A 106 4.86 -15.70 15.87
C GLU A 106 4.96 -15.82 14.34
N GLN A 107 4.58 -16.96 13.78
CA GLN A 107 4.59 -17.19 12.34
C GLN A 107 3.57 -16.31 11.61
N ASP A 108 2.38 -16.07 12.20
CA ASP A 108 1.39 -15.14 11.64
C ASP A 108 1.96 -13.72 11.56
N TRP A 109 2.61 -13.26 12.62
CA TRP A 109 3.28 -11.98 12.65
C TRP A 109 4.39 -11.89 11.60
N ARG A 110 5.29 -12.88 11.55
CA ARG A 110 6.39 -12.92 10.58
C ARG A 110 5.87 -12.87 9.15
N TRP A 111 4.93 -13.74 8.79
CA TRP A 111 4.33 -13.74 7.46
C TRP A 111 3.73 -12.39 7.06
N VAL A 112 2.94 -11.78 7.95
CA VAL A 112 2.35 -10.45 7.67
C VAL A 112 3.43 -9.39 7.49
N PHE A 113 4.50 -9.43 8.29
CA PHE A 113 5.60 -8.48 8.18
C PHE A 113 6.46 -8.73 6.93
N ASP A 114 6.75 -9.96 6.60
CA ASP A 114 7.54 -10.31 5.41
C ASP A 114 6.85 -9.82 4.14
N VAL A 115 5.52 -9.98 4.05
CA VAL A 115 4.77 -9.52 2.89
C VAL A 115 4.51 -8.00 2.95
N ASN A 116 3.94 -7.50 4.05
CA ASN A 116 3.43 -6.13 4.10
C ASN A 116 4.52 -5.08 4.31
N VAL A 117 5.61 -5.42 5.02
CA VAL A 117 6.70 -4.48 5.35
C VAL A 117 7.91 -4.75 4.48
N MET A 118 8.50 -5.94 4.59
CA MET A 118 9.70 -6.28 3.82
C MET A 118 9.40 -6.29 2.32
N GLY A 119 8.24 -6.78 1.91
CA GLY A 119 7.79 -6.76 0.52
C GLY A 119 7.72 -5.35 -0.08
N VAL A 120 7.28 -4.35 0.69
CA VAL A 120 7.30 -2.94 0.26
C VAL A 120 8.73 -2.45 0.14
N ILE A 121 9.59 -2.69 1.14
CA ILE A 121 11.00 -2.28 1.15
C ILE A 121 11.75 -2.92 -0.02
N TYR A 122 11.58 -4.23 -0.23
CA TYR A 122 12.23 -4.94 -1.34
C TYR A 122 11.72 -4.45 -2.71
N THR A 123 10.42 -4.15 -2.84
CA THR A 123 9.85 -3.59 -4.06
C THR A 123 10.51 -2.25 -4.39
N VAL A 124 10.60 -1.34 -3.42
CA VAL A 124 11.26 -0.03 -3.64
C VAL A 124 12.73 -0.23 -4.01
N ASN A 125 13.47 -1.04 -3.25
CA ASN A 125 14.90 -1.27 -3.49
C ASN A 125 15.18 -1.86 -4.88
N ALA A 126 14.36 -2.81 -5.33
CA ALA A 126 14.53 -3.44 -6.64
C ALA A 126 14.30 -2.47 -7.80
N PHE A 127 13.34 -1.56 -7.69
CA PHE A 127 12.94 -0.67 -8.78
C PHE A 127 13.50 0.75 -8.70
N LEU A 128 14.12 1.15 -7.60
CA LEU A 128 14.60 2.53 -7.37
C LEU A 128 15.62 2.95 -8.44
N HIS A 129 16.49 2.05 -8.90
CA HIS A 129 17.46 2.34 -9.96
C HIS A 129 16.76 2.69 -11.30
N LEU A 130 15.61 2.06 -11.61
CA LEU A 130 14.83 2.39 -12.80
C LEU A 130 14.13 3.73 -12.67
N LEU A 131 13.60 4.05 -11.48
CA LEU A 131 13.07 5.38 -11.19
C LEU A 131 14.13 6.46 -11.36
N ARG A 132 15.36 6.24 -10.86
CA ARG A 132 16.49 7.16 -11.00
C ARG A 132 16.94 7.35 -12.46
N LYS A 133 16.87 6.30 -13.25
CA LYS A 133 17.21 6.31 -14.69
C LYS A 133 16.14 7.04 -15.52
N THR A 134 14.90 7.07 -15.07
CA THR A 134 13.77 7.67 -15.79
C THR A 134 13.82 9.20 -15.69
N GLN A 135 13.55 9.89 -16.80
CA GLN A 135 13.46 11.34 -16.84
C GLN A 135 12.02 11.84 -16.59
N GLY A 136 11.90 13.10 -16.18
CA GLY A 136 10.62 13.73 -15.93
C GLY A 136 10.03 13.39 -14.55
N GLN A 137 8.72 13.46 -14.43
CA GLN A 137 8.02 13.17 -13.18
C GLN A 137 8.10 11.68 -12.84
N ARG A 138 8.49 11.36 -11.62
CA ARG A 138 8.63 9.99 -11.11
C ARG A 138 7.99 9.89 -9.75
N HIS A 139 7.35 8.75 -9.47
CA HIS A 139 6.58 8.62 -8.24
C HIS A 139 6.58 7.21 -7.66
N ILE A 140 6.63 7.11 -6.35
CA ILE A 140 6.42 5.87 -5.58
C ILE A 140 5.10 6.00 -4.83
N ALA A 141 4.20 5.06 -5.03
CA ALA A 141 2.94 4.94 -4.32
C ALA A 141 3.00 3.74 -3.37
N ILE A 142 2.93 3.99 -2.06
CA ILE A 142 2.95 2.95 -1.03
C ILE A 142 1.53 2.75 -0.50
N THR A 143 1.00 1.54 -0.64
CA THR A 143 -0.34 1.20 -0.13
C THR A 143 -0.27 0.81 1.35
N SER A 144 -0.62 1.76 2.20
CA SER A 144 -0.89 1.55 3.61
C SER A 144 -2.35 1.06 3.79
N SER A 145 -3.09 1.60 4.71
CA SER A 145 -4.51 1.31 4.97
C SER A 145 -5.12 2.35 5.89
N SER A 146 -6.44 2.50 5.85
CA SER A 146 -7.18 3.21 6.90
C SER A 146 -6.96 2.61 8.30
N ALA A 147 -6.47 1.36 8.40
CA ALA A 147 -6.07 0.76 9.67
C ALA A 147 -4.88 1.48 10.34
N ALA A 148 -4.05 2.19 9.56
CA ALA A 148 -3.00 3.05 10.10
C ALA A 148 -3.51 4.47 10.47
N LEU A 149 -4.73 4.83 10.14
CA LEU A 149 -5.39 6.05 10.59
C LEU A 149 -6.24 5.80 11.84
N THR A 150 -6.97 4.69 11.83
CA THR A 150 -7.89 4.26 12.89
C THR A 150 -7.70 2.75 13.13
N PRO A 151 -6.92 2.36 14.15
CA PRO A 151 -6.76 0.95 14.50
C PRO A 151 -8.09 0.27 14.81
N GLY A 152 -8.19 -1.02 14.47
CA GLY A 152 -9.35 -1.85 14.80
C GLY A 152 -8.95 -3.04 15.66
N VAL A 153 -9.87 -3.56 16.45
CA VAL A 153 -9.64 -4.79 17.23
C VAL A 153 -9.51 -5.98 16.27
N ARG A 154 -8.85 -7.05 16.72
CA ARG A 154 -8.59 -8.27 15.93
C ARG A 154 -7.68 -8.08 14.70
N MET A 155 -7.00 -6.93 14.59
CA MET A 155 -6.16 -6.56 13.45
C MET A 155 -4.70 -6.30 13.85
N GLY A 156 -4.21 -6.83 14.95
CA GLY A 156 -2.90 -6.47 15.54
C GLY A 156 -1.76 -6.49 14.54
N ALA A 157 -1.45 -7.65 13.95
CA ALA A 157 -0.34 -7.79 13.00
C ALA A 157 -0.53 -6.91 11.75
N TYR A 158 -1.73 -6.88 11.19
CA TYR A 158 -2.04 -6.06 10.02
C TYR A 158 -1.87 -4.56 10.31
N THR A 159 -2.52 -4.06 11.37
CA THR A 159 -2.45 -2.64 11.76
C THR A 159 -1.00 -2.22 11.98
N THR A 160 -0.24 -3.01 12.76
CA THR A 160 1.17 -2.72 13.04
C THR A 160 1.99 -2.67 11.74
N SER A 161 1.77 -3.61 10.81
CA SER A 161 2.46 -3.59 9.51
C SER A 161 2.14 -2.34 8.68
N LYS A 162 0.89 -1.84 8.75
CA LYS A 162 0.46 -0.66 7.99
C LYS A 162 0.98 0.65 8.60
N TYR A 163 1.15 0.71 9.93
CA TYR A 163 1.90 1.80 10.57
C TYR A 163 3.38 1.78 10.16
N ALA A 164 4.00 0.59 10.13
CA ALA A 164 5.40 0.45 9.74
C ALA A 164 5.66 0.97 8.31
N VAL A 165 4.84 0.60 7.32
CA VAL A 165 5.02 1.11 5.94
C VAL A 165 4.64 2.57 5.81
N THR A 166 3.77 3.10 6.67
CA THR A 166 3.50 4.53 6.74
C THR A 166 4.76 5.28 7.16
N GLY A 167 5.41 4.87 8.27
CA GLY A 167 6.66 5.46 8.73
C GLY A 167 7.80 5.34 7.70
N TYR A 168 7.92 4.16 7.05
CA TYR A 168 8.86 3.97 5.95
C TYR A 168 8.61 4.96 4.80
N GLY A 169 7.37 5.10 4.36
CA GLY A 169 7.00 6.02 3.28
C GLY A 169 7.27 7.48 3.61
N GLU A 170 7.09 7.87 4.88
CA GLU A 170 7.42 9.22 5.36
C GLU A 170 8.92 9.51 5.23
N THR A 171 9.75 8.60 5.72
CA THR A 171 11.20 8.74 5.64
C THR A 171 11.68 8.73 4.18
N LEU A 172 11.17 7.78 3.38
CA LEU A 172 11.51 7.67 1.97
C LEU A 172 11.16 8.95 1.19
N ARG A 173 10.01 9.60 1.51
CA ARG A 173 9.61 10.87 0.91
C ARG A 173 10.62 11.98 1.17
N MET A 174 11.14 12.05 2.40
CA MET A 174 12.14 13.06 2.76
C MET A 174 13.47 12.78 2.05
N GLU A 175 13.92 11.54 2.01
CA GLU A 175 15.18 11.15 1.39
C GLU A 175 15.18 11.38 -0.14
N LEU A 176 14.09 11.02 -0.83
CA LEU A 176 14.00 11.12 -2.28
C LEU A 176 13.57 12.49 -2.80
N ALA A 177 13.21 13.42 -1.92
CA ALA A 177 12.81 14.79 -2.32
C ALA A 177 13.90 15.51 -3.12
N THR A 178 15.16 15.35 -2.74
CA THR A 178 16.32 15.97 -3.44
C THR A 178 16.58 15.36 -4.81
N GLU A 179 16.09 14.16 -5.06
CA GLU A 179 16.18 13.46 -6.35
C GLU A 179 14.99 13.79 -7.26
N GLY A 180 13.99 14.55 -6.78
CA GLY A 180 12.76 14.85 -7.51
C GLY A 180 11.85 13.63 -7.73
N ILE A 181 11.96 12.59 -6.88
CA ILE A 181 11.08 11.43 -6.89
C ILE A 181 10.02 11.65 -5.81
N GLY A 182 8.76 11.77 -6.25
CA GLY A 182 7.62 11.90 -5.34
C GLY A 182 7.33 10.58 -4.60
N VAL A 183 6.81 10.68 -3.38
CA VAL A 183 6.33 9.53 -2.62
C VAL A 183 4.97 9.85 -2.01
N SER A 184 3.98 9.02 -2.26
CA SER A 184 2.64 9.10 -1.66
C SER A 184 2.32 7.87 -0.86
N ILE A 185 1.66 8.07 0.27
CA ILE A 185 1.15 7.01 1.12
C ILE A 185 -0.36 6.95 0.95
N ILE A 186 -0.86 5.83 0.47
CA ILE A 186 -2.27 5.63 0.16
C ILE A 186 -2.92 4.88 1.32
N PHE A 187 -4.08 5.36 1.75
CA PHE A 187 -4.89 4.77 2.82
C PHE A 187 -6.25 4.31 2.27
N PRO A 188 -6.30 3.13 1.65
CA PRO A 188 -7.58 2.57 1.27
C PRO A 188 -8.39 2.20 2.51
N ALA A 189 -9.72 2.41 2.43
CA ALA A 189 -10.67 1.90 3.40
C ALA A 189 -11.20 0.52 3.00
N GLY A 190 -12.32 0.10 3.54
CA GLY A 190 -12.99 -1.14 3.17
C GLY A 190 -13.32 -1.16 1.67
N MET A 191 -13.00 -2.25 1.01
CA MET A 191 -13.32 -2.42 -0.41
C MET A 191 -14.04 -3.74 -0.67
N ILE A 192 -14.96 -3.72 -1.62
CA ILE A 192 -15.57 -4.92 -2.18
C ILE A 192 -14.52 -5.60 -3.06
N THR A 193 -13.64 -6.38 -2.44
CA THR A 193 -12.56 -7.10 -3.10
C THR A 193 -12.43 -8.49 -2.52
N ARG A 194 -11.67 -9.34 -3.18
CA ARG A 194 -11.32 -10.68 -2.69
C ARG A 194 -10.13 -10.67 -1.72
N HIS A 195 -9.86 -9.54 -1.04
CA HIS A 195 -8.65 -9.39 -0.23
C HIS A 195 -8.51 -10.45 0.86
N LEU A 196 -9.60 -10.78 1.56
CA LEU A 196 -9.59 -11.86 2.56
C LEU A 196 -9.29 -13.22 1.95
N GLU A 197 -9.97 -13.55 0.85
CA GLU A 197 -9.75 -14.82 0.13
C GLU A 197 -8.33 -14.87 -0.44
N SER A 198 -7.85 -13.77 -1.01
CA SER A 198 -6.50 -13.68 -1.56
C SER A 198 -5.43 -13.81 -0.47
N SER A 199 -5.65 -13.21 0.70
CA SER A 199 -4.77 -13.38 1.85
C SER A 199 -4.72 -14.83 2.32
N ALA A 200 -5.89 -15.48 2.44
CA ALA A 200 -5.95 -16.89 2.83
C ALA A 200 -5.26 -17.80 1.80
N ALA A 201 -5.41 -17.52 0.50
CA ALA A 201 -4.78 -18.27 -0.58
C ALA A 201 -3.25 -18.04 -0.66
N ALA A 202 -2.77 -16.86 -0.27
CA ALA A 202 -1.34 -16.52 -0.23
C ALA A 202 -0.64 -16.97 1.07
N ARG A 203 -1.39 -17.51 2.04
CA ARG A 203 -0.82 -18.03 3.28
C ARG A 203 0.07 -19.23 3.00
N PRO A 204 1.33 -19.25 3.45
CA PRO A 204 2.23 -20.38 3.28
C PRO A 204 1.62 -21.68 3.84
N ALA A 205 1.73 -22.78 3.09
CA ALA A 205 1.11 -24.05 3.48
C ALA A 205 1.66 -24.60 4.80
N GLU A 206 2.93 -24.34 5.10
CA GLU A 206 3.61 -24.71 6.34
C GLU A 206 3.04 -24.02 7.59
N LEU A 207 2.36 -22.89 7.44
CA LEU A 207 1.66 -22.21 8.53
C LEU A 207 0.29 -22.83 8.82
N GLY A 208 -0.12 -23.82 8.06
CA GLY A 208 -1.44 -24.44 8.19
C GLY A 208 -2.59 -23.46 7.89
N LYS A 209 -3.81 -23.89 8.19
CA LYS A 209 -4.99 -23.02 8.03
C LYS A 209 -4.96 -21.93 9.09
N SER A 210 -5.38 -20.72 8.70
CA SER A 210 -5.59 -19.63 9.65
C SER A 210 -6.65 -20.04 10.69
N GLU A 211 -6.34 -19.83 11.96
CA GLU A 211 -7.30 -20.02 13.06
C GLU A 211 -8.27 -18.84 13.21
N CYS A 212 -8.30 -17.92 12.23
CA CYS A 212 -9.24 -16.81 12.21
C CYS A 212 -10.68 -17.33 12.28
N ARG A 213 -11.34 -17.10 13.39
CA ARG A 213 -12.71 -17.47 13.62
C ARG A 213 -13.65 -16.44 13.00
N ARG A 214 -14.85 -16.88 12.59
CA ARG A 214 -15.87 -15.95 12.09
C ARG A 214 -16.17 -14.85 13.10
N GLU A 215 -16.18 -15.17 14.38
CA GLU A 215 -16.34 -14.23 15.47
C GLU A 215 -15.31 -13.09 15.46
N ASP A 216 -14.05 -13.38 15.16
CA ASP A 216 -12.99 -12.36 15.05
C ASP A 216 -13.27 -11.39 13.90
N ILE A 217 -13.80 -11.89 12.78
CA ILE A 217 -14.22 -11.05 11.65
C ILE A 217 -15.41 -10.17 12.05
N ASP A 218 -16.42 -10.74 12.68
CA ASP A 218 -17.63 -10.00 13.08
C ASP A 218 -17.28 -8.89 14.08
N VAL A 219 -16.43 -9.17 15.07
CA VAL A 219 -15.92 -8.18 16.03
C VAL A 219 -15.10 -7.09 15.34
N MET A 220 -14.22 -7.46 14.40
CA MET A 220 -13.45 -6.49 13.62
C MET A 220 -14.37 -5.58 12.80
N MET A 221 -15.32 -6.15 12.07
CA MET A 221 -16.28 -5.41 11.24
C MET A 221 -17.09 -4.40 12.07
N ALA A 222 -17.60 -4.82 13.22
CA ALA A 222 -18.34 -3.95 14.14
C ALA A 222 -17.47 -2.80 14.66
N SER A 223 -16.22 -3.08 15.03
CA SER A 223 -15.28 -2.06 15.56
C SER A 223 -14.93 -0.97 14.55
N ARG A 224 -15.05 -1.26 13.27
CA ARG A 224 -14.68 -0.35 12.17
C ARG A 224 -15.87 0.30 11.46
N LYS A 225 -17.09 0.04 11.94
CA LYS A 225 -18.33 0.52 11.30
C LYS A 225 -18.37 0.23 9.80
N MET A 226 -17.90 -0.96 9.41
CA MET A 226 -17.79 -1.39 8.00
C MET A 226 -19.13 -1.68 7.31
N ASP A 227 -20.23 -1.51 8.04
CA ASP A 227 -21.61 -1.60 7.55
C ASP A 227 -22.10 -0.32 6.85
N SER A 228 -21.33 0.77 6.96
CA SER A 228 -21.71 2.04 6.33
C SER A 228 -21.20 2.14 4.89
N ALA A 229 -22.05 2.60 3.97
CA ALA A 229 -21.72 2.77 2.56
C ALA A 229 -20.57 3.78 2.31
N SER A 230 -20.31 4.69 3.26
CA SER A 230 -19.19 5.65 3.19
C SER A 230 -17.83 4.98 3.42
N HIS A 231 -17.78 3.83 4.11
CA HIS A 231 -16.55 3.14 4.46
C HIS A 231 -16.22 1.95 3.53
N VAL A 232 -17.12 1.58 2.62
CA VAL A 232 -16.93 0.47 1.68
C VAL A 232 -17.16 0.95 0.25
N ALA A 233 -16.17 0.72 -0.61
CA ALA A 233 -16.23 1.15 -2.01
C ALA A 233 -15.77 0.04 -2.97
N THR A 234 -16.06 0.21 -4.27
CA THR A 234 -15.41 -0.62 -5.30
C THR A 234 -13.95 -0.19 -5.48
N ALA A 235 -13.10 -1.09 -5.95
CA ALA A 235 -11.71 -0.75 -6.26
C ALA A 235 -11.59 0.35 -7.32
N GLU A 236 -12.52 0.38 -8.28
CA GLU A 236 -12.57 1.43 -9.30
C GLU A 236 -12.88 2.80 -8.68
N HIS A 237 -13.83 2.88 -7.76
CA HIS A 237 -14.12 4.11 -7.02
C HIS A 237 -12.93 4.54 -6.16
N ALA A 238 -12.31 3.62 -5.45
CA ALA A 238 -11.17 3.92 -4.58
C ALA A 238 -9.95 4.46 -5.35
N THR A 239 -9.79 4.10 -6.63
CA THR A 239 -8.69 4.57 -7.48
C THR A 239 -9.01 5.81 -8.31
N ARG A 240 -10.21 6.39 -8.20
CA ARG A 240 -10.69 7.45 -9.11
C ARG A 240 -9.78 8.67 -9.21
N ASN A 241 -9.14 9.08 -8.11
CA ASN A 241 -8.29 10.26 -8.02
C ASN A 241 -6.79 9.94 -7.99
N ILE A 242 -6.39 8.66 -7.90
CA ILE A 242 -5.00 8.25 -7.67
C ILE A 242 -4.02 8.94 -8.63
N LEU A 243 -4.34 9.00 -9.92
CA LEU A 243 -3.43 9.59 -10.90
C LEU A 243 -3.21 11.09 -10.66
N ALA A 244 -4.29 11.84 -10.40
CA ALA A 244 -4.23 13.26 -10.11
C ALA A 244 -3.49 13.54 -8.80
N ASP A 245 -3.72 12.73 -7.76
CA ASP A 245 -3.07 12.86 -6.46
C ASP A 245 -1.57 12.58 -6.55
N LEU A 246 -1.15 11.56 -7.33
CA LEU A 246 0.27 11.28 -7.58
C LEU A 246 0.92 12.40 -8.39
N ALA A 247 0.25 12.91 -9.44
CA ALA A 247 0.74 14.02 -10.24
C ALA A 247 0.91 15.30 -9.41
N ALA A 248 0.00 15.55 -8.48
CA ALA A 248 0.09 16.66 -7.51
C ALA A 248 1.08 16.40 -6.36
N ASN A 249 1.78 15.26 -6.35
CA ASN A 249 2.71 14.85 -5.29
C ASN A 249 2.10 14.92 -3.89
N GLN A 250 0.81 14.51 -3.77
CA GLN A 250 0.11 14.48 -2.48
C GLN A 250 0.81 13.50 -1.52
N ARG A 251 1.11 13.96 -0.31
CA ARG A 251 1.77 13.14 0.71
C ARG A 251 0.89 11.98 1.15
N TYR A 252 -0.38 12.27 1.46
CA TYR A 252 -1.37 11.31 1.91
C TYR A 252 -2.55 11.27 0.96
N ILE A 253 -2.97 10.06 0.61
CA ILE A 253 -4.11 9.83 -0.27
C ILE A 253 -5.11 8.93 0.48
N ILE A 254 -6.18 9.52 1.01
CA ILE A 254 -7.30 8.81 1.60
C ILE A 254 -8.31 8.54 0.48
N THR A 255 -8.54 7.29 0.14
CA THR A 255 -9.35 6.94 -1.03
C THR A 255 -10.85 7.15 -0.82
N HIS A 256 -11.33 6.87 0.39
CA HIS A 256 -12.72 7.03 0.84
C HIS A 256 -12.81 6.78 2.36
N GLY A 257 -14.01 6.97 2.94
CA GLY A 257 -14.26 6.79 4.36
C GLY A 257 -14.21 8.11 5.14
N GLU A 258 -14.75 8.10 6.35
CA GLU A 258 -14.87 9.26 7.23
C GLU A 258 -13.95 9.08 8.45
N TYR A 259 -12.79 9.72 8.44
CA TYR A 259 -11.77 9.56 9.47
C TYR A 259 -11.47 10.86 10.23
N ARG A 260 -12.13 11.98 9.85
CA ARG A 260 -11.81 13.32 10.37
C ARG A 260 -11.83 13.36 11.90
N ASP A 261 -12.91 12.91 12.52
CA ASP A 261 -13.08 13.01 13.96
C ASP A 261 -12.08 12.13 14.72
N ASN A 262 -11.82 10.93 14.24
CA ASN A 262 -10.81 10.05 14.81
C ASN A 262 -9.40 10.65 14.71
N LEU A 263 -9.06 11.24 13.57
CA LEU A 263 -7.76 11.89 13.36
C LEU A 263 -7.60 13.10 14.26
N LEU A 264 -8.65 13.93 14.41
CA LEU A 264 -8.64 15.08 15.31
C LEU A 264 -8.50 14.64 16.77
N ALA A 265 -9.21 13.61 17.21
CA ALA A 265 -9.11 13.09 18.56
C ALA A 265 -7.71 12.55 18.86
N ASN A 266 -7.15 11.72 17.97
CA ASN A 266 -5.80 11.19 18.13
C ASN A 266 -4.74 12.29 18.15
N HIS A 267 -4.88 13.31 17.30
CA HIS A 267 -3.98 14.47 17.29
C HIS A 267 -4.10 15.27 18.60
N ALA A 268 -5.30 15.53 19.07
CA ALA A 268 -5.54 16.25 20.32
C ALA A 268 -4.90 15.54 21.53
N ASP A 269 -4.96 14.22 21.60
CA ASP A 269 -4.35 13.45 22.68
C ASP A 269 -2.81 13.50 22.63
N LEU A 270 -2.23 13.47 21.43
CA LEU A 270 -0.78 13.67 21.25
C LEU A 270 -0.35 15.09 21.67
N MET A 271 -1.12 16.13 21.30
CA MET A 271 -0.83 17.51 21.71
C MET A 271 -0.93 17.68 23.23
N LYS A 272 -1.95 17.13 23.88
CA LYS A 272 -2.05 17.13 25.36
C LYS A 272 -0.84 16.47 26.02
N ALA A 273 -0.34 15.37 25.44
CA ALA A 273 0.85 14.69 25.96
C ALA A 273 2.11 15.55 25.80
N HIS A 274 2.27 16.19 24.62
CA HIS A 274 3.35 17.13 24.35
C HIS A 274 3.33 18.30 25.35
N ASP A 275 2.19 18.96 25.54
CA ASP A 275 2.06 20.12 26.43
C ASP A 275 2.39 19.78 27.88
N ARG A 276 1.97 18.60 28.37
CA ARG A 276 2.39 18.11 29.70
C ARG A 276 3.91 17.96 29.82
N ALA A 277 4.59 17.48 28.75
CA ALA A 277 6.05 17.35 28.75
C ALA A 277 6.76 18.72 28.79
N GLN A 278 6.24 19.72 28.09
CA GLN A 278 6.81 21.09 28.11
C GLN A 278 6.67 21.75 29.48
N THR A 279 5.49 21.67 30.12
CA THR A 279 5.28 22.21 31.46
C THR A 279 6.23 21.60 32.48
N GLY A 280 6.54 20.31 32.38
CA GLY A 280 7.53 19.63 33.23
C GLY A 280 8.98 20.13 33.02
N LEU A 281 9.34 20.56 31.83
CA LEU A 281 10.67 21.12 31.52
C LEU A 281 10.85 22.53 32.12
N GLU A 282 9.83 23.39 31.98
CA GLU A 282 9.85 24.76 32.56
C GLU A 282 10.01 24.77 34.07
N THR A 283 9.34 23.84 34.77
CA THR A 283 9.48 23.70 36.23
C THR A 283 10.87 23.18 36.64
N HIS A 284 11.53 22.38 35.82
CA HIS A 284 12.88 21.86 36.07
C HIS A 284 13.97 22.91 35.86
N GLU A 285 13.79 23.85 34.92
CA GLU A 285 14.73 24.96 34.67
C GLU A 285 14.62 26.06 35.74
N GLN A 286 13.41 26.32 36.24
CA GLN A 286 13.18 27.27 37.33
C GLN A 286 13.70 26.77 38.69
N GLY A 287 13.76 25.49 38.93
CA GLY A 287 14.33 24.86 40.14
C GLY A 287 15.87 24.78 40.16
N ARG A 288 16.54 25.13 39.08
CA ARG A 288 18.03 25.17 38.96
C ARG A 288 18.66 26.55 39.06
N LYS A 289 17.86 27.59 39.26
CA LYS A 289 18.29 28.96 39.59
C LYS A 289 18.15 29.22 41.08
#